data_5455d39274863d7e048ffd626215e7d5
#
_entry.id   5455d39274863d7e048ffd626215e7d5
#
_cell.length_a   1.000
_cell.length_b   1.000
_cell.length_c   1.000
_cell.angle_alpha   90.00
_cell.angle_beta   90.00
_cell.angle_gamma   90.00
#
_symmetry.space_group_name_H-M   'P 1'
#
loop_
_entity.id
_entity.type
_entity.pdbx_description
1 polymer ?
#
loop_
_entity_poly.entity_id
_entity_poly.type
_entity_poly.pdbx_seq_one_letter_code
_entity_poly.pdbx_strand_id
1 'polypeptide(L)'
;ILNNHPDGININQNCGSTHLEGLQKFVVENNCSLGIAYDGDGDRCLAVDDKGNVMDGDILLAIIARYLRKKGKLKKDTIVATVMSNLGLNKYADNNEMNLIQTSVGDRYVLEEMLKNGYNLGGEQSGHIIFLDYNPTGDGILTSLMLIQVLLEENIPASELRKIINIYPQVLVNAKVSSEKKYDYKKDES
;
A
#
# COMPACT_ATOMS: atom_id res chain seq x y z
N ILE A 1 3.28 13.57 -17.57
CA ILE A 1 2.05 12.82 -17.28
C ILE A 1 1.93 11.74 -18.36
N LEU A 2 1.71 10.50 -17.93
CA LEU A 2 1.46 9.37 -18.81
C LEU A 2 -0.05 9.07 -18.86
N ASN A 3 -0.51 8.49 -19.98
CA ASN A 3 -1.88 7.99 -20.15
C ASN A 3 -2.98 9.02 -19.85
N ASN A 4 -2.80 10.25 -20.33
CA ASN A 4 -3.67 11.39 -20.09
C ASN A 4 -4.68 11.66 -21.22
N HIS A 5 -5.03 10.64 -22.01
CA HIS A 5 -6.01 10.72 -23.10
C HIS A 5 -7.17 9.73 -22.86
N PRO A 6 -8.08 10.02 -21.92
CA PRO A 6 -9.23 9.17 -21.67
C PRO A 6 -10.21 9.23 -22.86
N ASP A 7 -10.78 8.08 -23.20
CA ASP A 7 -11.78 7.95 -24.27
C ASP A 7 -13.14 7.41 -23.77
N GLY A 8 -13.27 7.22 -22.44
CA GLY A 8 -14.47 6.71 -21.80
C GLY A 8 -14.54 5.19 -21.63
N ILE A 9 -13.62 4.45 -22.26
CA ILE A 9 -13.56 2.98 -22.16
C ILE A 9 -12.15 2.43 -21.88
N ASN A 10 -11.12 3.26 -21.92
CA ASN A 10 -9.71 2.86 -21.74
C ASN A 10 -9.21 2.97 -20.27
N ILE A 11 -10.12 3.03 -19.31
CA ILE A 11 -9.76 3.08 -17.88
C ILE A 11 -8.85 1.90 -17.50
N ASN A 12 -7.72 2.18 -16.83
CA ASN A 12 -6.70 1.20 -16.40
C ASN A 12 -6.09 0.35 -17.54
N GLN A 13 -6.28 0.72 -18.82
CA GLN A 13 -5.75 -0.04 -19.95
C GLN A 13 -4.24 0.13 -20.05
N ASN A 14 -3.49 -0.90 -19.66
CA ASN A 14 -2.02 -0.93 -19.64
C ASN A 14 -1.40 0.26 -18.86
N CYS A 15 -2.07 0.71 -17.82
CA CYS A 15 -1.64 1.84 -16.98
C CYS A 15 -2.25 1.76 -15.58
N GLY A 16 -1.97 2.78 -14.76
CA GLY A 16 -2.47 2.88 -13.40
C GLY A 16 -1.75 1.95 -12.43
N SER A 17 -2.32 1.75 -11.24
CA SER A 17 -1.71 0.98 -10.16
C SER A 17 -1.57 -0.53 -10.45
N THR A 18 -2.26 -1.04 -11.47
CA THR A 18 -2.20 -2.46 -11.87
C THR A 18 -1.21 -2.75 -12.99
N HIS A 19 -0.67 -1.73 -13.66
CA HIS A 19 0.28 -1.84 -14.78
C HIS A 19 1.34 -0.75 -14.68
N LEU A 20 2.41 -1.04 -13.95
CA LEU A 20 3.46 -0.06 -13.62
C LEU A 20 4.65 -0.07 -14.59
N GLU A 21 4.73 -1.04 -15.50
CA GLU A 21 5.89 -1.26 -16.35
C GLU A 21 6.23 -0.02 -17.20
N GLY A 22 5.21 0.66 -17.72
CA GLY A 22 5.38 1.91 -18.49
C GLY A 22 5.93 3.05 -17.61
N LEU A 23 5.43 3.17 -16.37
CA LEU A 23 5.91 4.16 -15.41
C LEU A 23 7.32 3.87 -14.93
N GLN A 24 7.66 2.60 -14.64
CA GLN A 24 9.01 2.19 -14.24
C GLN A 24 10.05 2.57 -15.29
N LYS A 25 9.77 2.23 -16.56
CA LYS A 25 10.62 2.59 -17.69
C LYS A 25 10.77 4.11 -17.82
N PHE A 26 9.66 4.86 -17.75
CA PHE A 26 9.67 6.32 -17.88
C PHE A 26 10.49 6.99 -16.78
N VAL A 27 10.35 6.54 -15.52
CA VAL A 27 11.09 7.08 -14.38
C VAL A 27 12.59 6.95 -14.61
N VAL A 28 13.06 5.78 -15.03
CA VAL A 28 14.49 5.51 -15.25
C VAL A 28 15.02 6.30 -16.45
N GLU A 29 14.33 6.27 -17.59
CA GLU A 29 14.75 6.93 -18.82
C GLU A 29 14.81 8.46 -18.69
N ASN A 30 13.97 9.05 -17.84
CA ASN A 30 13.88 10.49 -17.64
C ASN A 30 14.53 10.98 -16.34
N ASN A 31 15.23 10.08 -15.60
CA ASN A 31 15.86 10.39 -14.32
C ASN A 31 14.89 11.07 -13.33
N CYS A 32 13.65 10.58 -13.26
CA CYS A 32 12.68 11.10 -12.31
C CYS A 32 13.01 10.65 -10.88
N SER A 33 12.80 11.50 -9.90
CA SER A 33 13.02 11.19 -8.49
C SER A 33 11.96 10.22 -7.93
N LEU A 34 10.78 10.19 -8.54
CA LEU A 34 9.63 9.39 -8.13
C LEU A 34 8.65 9.27 -9.29
N GLY A 35 8.03 8.11 -9.45
CA GLY A 35 6.84 7.88 -10.25
C GLY A 35 5.64 7.60 -9.37
N ILE A 36 4.46 8.08 -9.76
CA ILE A 36 3.21 7.86 -9.03
C ILE A 36 2.16 7.35 -10.00
N ALA A 37 1.46 6.29 -9.62
CA ALA A 37 0.36 5.71 -10.37
C ALA A 37 -0.90 5.62 -9.52
N TYR A 38 -2.00 6.07 -10.08
CA TYR A 38 -3.33 5.91 -9.51
C TYR A 38 -4.11 4.88 -10.31
N ASP A 39 -5.14 4.30 -9.73
CA ASP A 39 -6.12 3.52 -10.47
C ASP A 39 -7.26 4.40 -11.02
N GLY A 40 -8.27 3.78 -11.61
CA GLY A 40 -9.26 4.51 -12.40
C GLY A 40 -10.19 5.42 -11.60
N ASP A 41 -10.45 5.13 -10.34
CA ASP A 41 -11.27 5.95 -9.42
C ASP A 41 -10.42 6.74 -8.41
N GLY A 42 -9.09 6.56 -8.45
CA GLY A 42 -8.15 7.39 -7.70
C GLY A 42 -8.09 7.10 -6.20
N ASP A 43 -8.68 6.00 -5.76
CA ASP A 43 -8.68 5.57 -4.35
C ASP A 43 -7.39 4.83 -3.96
N ARG A 44 -6.60 4.39 -4.94
CA ARG A 44 -5.31 3.70 -4.78
C ARG A 44 -4.17 4.51 -5.34
N CYS A 45 -3.02 4.36 -4.68
CA CYS A 45 -1.76 4.93 -5.13
C CYS A 45 -0.64 3.89 -4.96
N LEU A 46 0.09 3.62 -6.02
CA LEU A 46 1.39 2.96 -5.96
C LEU A 46 2.47 3.92 -6.46
N ALA A 47 3.70 3.66 -6.05
CA ALA A 47 4.82 4.49 -6.46
C ALA A 47 5.94 3.67 -7.12
N VAL A 48 6.82 4.36 -7.80
CA VAL A 48 8.04 3.81 -8.40
C VAL A 48 9.21 4.68 -7.97
N ASP A 49 10.24 4.07 -7.40
CA ASP A 49 11.43 4.80 -6.95
C ASP A 49 12.30 5.30 -8.12
N ASP A 50 13.31 6.10 -7.83
CA ASP A 50 14.26 6.66 -8.79
C ASP A 50 15.07 5.62 -9.59
N LYS A 51 15.01 4.35 -9.21
CA LYS A 51 15.64 3.21 -9.90
C LYS A 51 14.66 2.32 -10.64
N GLY A 52 13.39 2.68 -10.69
CA GLY A 52 12.35 1.92 -11.36
C GLY A 52 11.77 0.76 -10.53
N ASN A 53 12.04 0.66 -9.24
CA ASN A 53 11.45 -0.38 -8.40
C ASN A 53 10.08 0.05 -7.86
N VAL A 54 9.15 -0.88 -7.83
CA VAL A 54 7.81 -0.66 -7.30
C VAL A 54 7.86 -0.45 -5.77
N MET A 55 7.09 0.50 -5.30
CA MET A 55 6.75 0.74 -3.91
C MET A 55 5.24 0.49 -3.76
N ASP A 56 4.90 -0.71 -3.28
CA ASP A 56 3.51 -1.13 -3.08
C ASP A 56 2.90 -0.53 -1.80
N GLY A 57 1.63 -0.82 -1.55
CA GLY A 57 0.93 -0.29 -0.38
C GLY A 57 1.57 -0.66 0.95
N ASP A 58 2.20 -1.81 1.07
CA ASP A 58 2.89 -2.21 2.31
C ASP A 58 4.13 -1.35 2.57
N ILE A 59 4.91 -1.05 1.51
CA ILE A 59 6.05 -0.14 1.58
C ILE A 59 5.59 1.27 1.94
N LEU A 60 4.52 1.75 1.30
CA LEU A 60 3.95 3.07 1.58
C LEU A 60 3.44 3.16 3.03
N LEU A 61 2.72 2.15 3.51
CA LEU A 61 2.26 2.08 4.91
C LEU A 61 3.42 2.14 5.89
N ALA A 62 4.49 1.39 5.67
CA ALA A 62 5.67 1.39 6.54
C ALA A 62 6.35 2.77 6.58
N ILE A 63 6.54 3.41 5.42
CA ILE A 63 7.15 4.74 5.30
C ILE A 63 6.31 5.78 6.04
N ILE A 64 5.02 5.79 5.78
CA ILE A 64 4.09 6.78 6.34
C ILE A 64 3.91 6.54 7.85
N ALA A 65 3.82 5.28 8.29
CA ALA A 65 3.74 4.96 9.71
C ALA A 65 4.96 5.46 10.47
N ARG A 66 6.17 5.20 9.96
CA ARG A 66 7.41 5.73 10.54
C ARG A 66 7.38 7.25 10.66
N TYR A 67 6.97 7.92 9.59
CA TYR A 67 6.89 9.37 9.56
C TYR A 67 5.87 9.91 10.57
N LEU A 68 4.66 9.37 10.59
CA LEU A 68 3.62 9.78 11.53
C LEU A 68 4.03 9.50 12.97
N ARG A 69 4.68 8.36 13.26
CA ARG A 69 5.20 8.05 14.58
C ARG A 69 6.26 9.05 15.04
N LYS A 70 7.23 9.37 14.16
CA LYS A 70 8.27 10.38 14.42
C LYS A 70 7.67 11.76 14.76
N LYS A 71 6.51 12.09 14.18
CA LYS A 71 5.76 13.32 14.46
C LYS A 71 4.82 13.21 15.67
N GLY A 72 4.73 12.06 16.34
CA GLY A 72 3.77 11.82 17.44
C GLY A 72 2.32 11.79 16.96
N LYS A 73 2.08 11.48 15.68
CA LYS A 73 0.75 11.49 15.04
C LYS A 73 0.21 10.10 14.71
N LEU A 74 1.00 9.03 14.85
CA LEU A 74 0.49 7.66 14.67
C LEU A 74 -0.23 7.22 15.94
N LYS A 75 -1.55 7.12 15.88
CA LYS A 75 -2.37 6.76 17.06
C LYS A 75 -2.08 5.32 17.49
N LYS A 76 -1.75 5.18 18.79
CA LYS A 76 -1.46 3.88 19.44
C LYS A 76 -0.31 3.11 18.75
N ASP A 77 0.58 3.79 18.04
CA ASP A 77 1.67 3.19 17.27
C ASP A 77 1.22 2.00 16.41
N THR A 78 0.04 2.15 15.76
CA THR A 78 -0.66 1.04 15.12
C THR A 78 -0.90 1.30 13.64
N ILE A 79 -0.61 0.28 12.81
CA ILE A 79 -1.00 0.17 11.41
C ILE A 79 -2.09 -0.89 11.32
N VAL A 80 -3.16 -0.62 10.57
CA VAL A 80 -4.18 -1.63 10.24
C VAL A 80 -3.99 -2.05 8.78
N ALA A 81 -3.83 -3.36 8.54
CA ALA A 81 -3.64 -3.89 7.20
C ALA A 81 -4.50 -5.16 6.99
N THR A 82 -4.40 -5.79 5.83
CA THR A 82 -5.10 -7.05 5.60
C THR A 82 -4.15 -8.25 5.76
N VAL A 83 -4.71 -9.45 5.87
CA VAL A 83 -3.93 -10.71 5.88
C VAL A 83 -3.14 -10.95 4.59
N MET A 84 -3.38 -10.15 3.54
CA MET A 84 -2.62 -10.20 2.29
C MET A 84 -1.30 -9.41 2.34
N SER A 85 -1.09 -8.58 3.35
CA SER A 85 0.15 -7.84 3.51
C SER A 85 1.37 -8.74 3.60
N ASN A 86 2.45 -8.31 2.98
CA ASN A 86 3.71 -9.05 2.95
C ASN A 86 4.27 -9.25 4.37
N LEU A 87 4.87 -10.39 4.62
CA LEU A 87 5.57 -10.68 5.88
C LEU A 87 6.59 -9.59 6.26
N GLY A 88 7.10 -8.86 5.27
CA GLY A 88 8.00 -7.73 5.49
C GLY A 88 7.40 -6.62 6.34
N LEU A 89 6.12 -6.30 6.13
CA LEU A 89 5.42 -5.30 6.94
C LEU A 89 5.25 -5.78 8.39
N ASN A 90 4.92 -7.06 8.61
CA ASN A 90 4.83 -7.66 9.96
C ASN A 90 6.17 -7.51 10.70
N LYS A 91 7.25 -8.01 10.09
CA LYS A 91 8.59 -7.93 10.69
C LYS A 91 9.05 -6.50 10.92
N TYR A 92 8.67 -5.59 10.03
CA TYR A 92 8.98 -4.18 10.20
C TYR A 92 8.28 -3.61 11.45
N ALA A 93 7.00 -3.88 11.62
CA ALA A 93 6.24 -3.43 12.78
C ALA A 93 6.85 -3.99 14.09
N ASP A 94 7.10 -5.30 14.14
CA ASP A 94 7.70 -5.96 15.30
C ASP A 94 9.07 -5.35 15.67
N ASN A 95 9.95 -5.19 14.68
CA ASN A 95 11.31 -4.66 14.90
C ASN A 95 11.33 -3.20 15.33
N ASN A 96 10.25 -2.46 15.10
CA ASN A 96 10.12 -1.05 15.46
C ASN A 96 9.13 -0.82 16.62
N GLU A 97 8.74 -1.86 17.34
CA GLU A 97 7.80 -1.77 18.47
C GLU A 97 6.49 -1.06 18.08
N MET A 98 6.01 -1.32 16.88
CA MET A 98 4.71 -0.88 16.37
C MET A 98 3.74 -2.05 16.32
N ASN A 99 2.46 -1.76 16.45
CA ASN A 99 1.43 -2.77 16.30
C ASN A 99 1.01 -2.87 14.83
N LEU A 100 0.91 -4.10 14.32
CA LEU A 100 0.24 -4.40 13.05
C LEU A 100 -1.01 -5.22 13.33
N ILE A 101 -2.17 -4.66 13.07
CA ILE A 101 -3.45 -5.35 13.18
C ILE A 101 -3.84 -5.83 11.78
N GLN A 102 -4.06 -7.12 11.64
CA GLN A 102 -4.44 -7.72 10.36
C GLN A 102 -5.93 -8.08 10.35
N THR A 103 -6.64 -7.59 9.34
CA THR A 103 -8.05 -7.87 9.07
C THR A 103 -8.22 -8.85 7.92
N SER A 104 -9.44 -9.30 7.69
CA SER A 104 -9.81 -9.94 6.42
C SER A 104 -9.57 -9.00 5.25
N VAL A 105 -9.41 -9.55 4.04
CA VAL A 105 -9.24 -8.78 2.80
C VAL A 105 -10.47 -7.93 2.51
N GLY A 106 -10.24 -6.67 2.22
CA GLY A 106 -11.25 -5.67 1.88
C GLY A 106 -11.12 -4.40 2.73
N ASP A 107 -11.15 -3.26 2.05
CA ASP A 107 -11.05 -1.92 2.62
C ASP A 107 -12.05 -1.65 3.74
N ARG A 108 -13.26 -2.19 3.59
CA ARG A 108 -14.31 -2.11 4.61
C ARG A 108 -13.84 -2.67 5.96
N TYR A 109 -13.18 -3.83 5.99
CA TYR A 109 -12.73 -4.45 7.24
C TYR A 109 -11.60 -3.64 7.88
N VAL A 110 -10.72 -3.06 7.06
CA VAL A 110 -9.67 -2.14 7.53
C VAL A 110 -10.31 -0.93 8.20
N LEU A 111 -11.27 -0.28 7.53
CA LEU A 111 -11.97 0.89 8.06
C LEU A 111 -12.75 0.57 9.34
N GLU A 112 -13.50 -0.53 9.38
CA GLU A 112 -14.26 -0.96 10.56
C GLU A 112 -13.34 -1.15 11.78
N GLU A 113 -12.18 -1.79 11.59
CA GLU A 113 -11.18 -2.00 12.64
C GLU A 113 -10.57 -0.67 13.12
N MET A 114 -10.25 0.24 12.19
CA MET A 114 -9.74 1.57 12.51
C MET A 114 -10.72 2.38 13.35
N LEU A 115 -11.99 2.41 12.93
CA LEU A 115 -13.06 3.14 13.63
C LEU A 115 -13.31 2.58 15.04
N LYS A 116 -13.41 1.25 15.15
CA LYS A 116 -13.68 0.55 16.40
C LYS A 116 -12.62 0.83 17.47
N ASN A 117 -11.37 0.91 17.06
CA ASN A 117 -10.25 1.01 17.98
C ASN A 117 -9.56 2.39 17.99
N GLY A 118 -10.00 3.30 17.15
CA GLY A 118 -9.46 4.67 17.08
C GLY A 118 -8.04 4.72 16.50
N TYR A 119 -7.74 3.86 15.52
CA TYR A 119 -6.52 3.93 14.73
C TYR A 119 -6.69 4.93 13.58
N ASN A 120 -5.61 5.53 13.11
CA ASN A 120 -5.70 6.58 12.09
C ASN A 120 -4.94 6.28 10.79
N LEU A 121 -4.21 5.17 10.72
CA LEU A 121 -3.53 4.72 9.51
C LEU A 121 -3.86 3.26 9.24
N GLY A 122 -4.34 2.96 8.06
CA GLY A 122 -4.57 1.61 7.59
C GLY A 122 -4.61 1.53 6.08
N GLY A 123 -4.59 0.31 5.53
CA GLY A 123 -4.66 0.12 4.09
C GLY A 123 -4.35 -1.30 3.65
N GLU A 124 -4.12 -1.41 2.36
CA GLU A 124 -3.89 -2.68 1.67
C GLU A 124 -2.63 -2.61 0.78
N GLN A 125 -2.02 -3.76 0.51
CA GLN A 125 -0.89 -3.87 -0.41
C GLN A 125 -1.21 -3.30 -1.80
N SER A 126 -2.48 -3.33 -2.21
CA SER A 126 -2.96 -2.74 -3.47
C SER A 126 -2.80 -1.21 -3.58
N GLY A 127 -2.43 -0.52 -2.49
CA GLY A 127 -2.27 0.93 -2.44
C GLY A 127 -3.51 1.70 -1.99
N HIS A 128 -4.57 1.02 -1.57
CA HIS A 128 -5.72 1.66 -0.91
C HIS A 128 -5.33 2.01 0.53
N ILE A 129 -5.00 3.28 0.78
CA ILE A 129 -4.51 3.74 2.09
C ILE A 129 -5.48 4.76 2.68
N ILE A 130 -5.89 4.53 3.92
CA ILE A 130 -6.84 5.33 4.68
C ILE A 130 -6.09 6.15 5.72
N PHE A 131 -6.27 7.44 5.69
CA PHE A 131 -5.83 8.40 6.70
C PHE A 131 -7.05 8.92 7.45
N LEU A 132 -7.50 8.22 8.48
CA LEU A 132 -8.79 8.49 9.13
C LEU A 132 -8.91 9.89 9.74
N ASP A 133 -7.79 10.55 10.01
CA ASP A 133 -7.80 11.94 10.46
C ASP A 133 -8.16 12.94 9.35
N TYR A 134 -8.15 12.52 8.07
CA TYR A 134 -8.43 13.36 6.91
C TYR A 134 -9.62 12.84 6.09
N ASN A 135 -9.68 11.54 5.80
CA ASN A 135 -10.70 10.94 4.95
C ASN A 135 -11.01 9.50 5.42
N PRO A 136 -12.29 9.09 5.53
CA PRO A 136 -12.68 7.75 5.94
C PRO A 136 -12.62 6.70 4.83
N THR A 137 -12.00 6.99 3.70
CA THR A 137 -11.78 6.05 2.59
C THR A 137 -10.36 6.15 2.07
N GLY A 138 -9.93 5.20 1.25
CA GLY A 138 -8.68 5.31 0.52
C GLY A 138 -8.65 6.55 -0.35
N ASP A 139 -7.49 7.17 -0.40
CA ASP A 139 -7.27 8.41 -1.16
C ASP A 139 -5.85 8.38 -1.76
N GLY A 140 -5.79 8.08 -3.06
CA GLY A 140 -4.52 7.96 -3.78
C GLY A 140 -3.78 9.29 -3.85
N ILE A 141 -4.50 10.41 -4.00
CA ILE A 141 -3.89 11.75 -4.07
C ILE A 141 -3.28 12.10 -2.70
N LEU A 142 -4.02 11.91 -1.62
CA LEU A 142 -3.51 12.15 -0.27
C LEU A 142 -2.31 11.24 0.03
N THR A 143 -2.37 9.97 -0.37
CA THR A 143 -1.26 9.01 -0.22
C THR A 143 0.00 9.50 -0.93
N SER A 144 -0.12 9.95 -2.17
CA SER A 144 1.02 10.50 -2.93
C SER A 144 1.60 11.75 -2.30
N LEU A 145 0.75 12.68 -1.82
CA LEU A 145 1.19 13.89 -1.14
C LEU A 145 1.93 13.59 0.17
N MET A 146 1.44 12.62 0.95
CA MET A 146 2.12 12.15 2.16
C MET A 146 3.48 11.55 1.86
N LEU A 147 3.60 10.72 0.80
CA LEU A 147 4.88 10.15 0.37
C LEU A 147 5.87 11.26 -0.06
N ILE A 148 5.40 12.22 -0.87
CA ILE A 148 6.22 13.35 -1.32
C ILE A 148 6.68 14.18 -0.12
N GLN A 149 5.81 14.44 0.85
CA GLN A 149 6.17 15.16 2.06
C GLN A 149 7.29 14.45 2.83
N VAL A 150 7.20 13.10 2.98
CA VAL A 150 8.26 12.32 3.63
C VAL A 150 9.58 12.43 2.89
N LEU A 151 9.57 12.30 1.56
CA LEU A 151 10.77 12.41 0.73
C LEU A 151 11.44 13.78 0.87
N LEU A 152 10.66 14.86 0.85
CA LEU A 152 11.16 16.22 0.98
C LEU A 152 11.74 16.48 2.38
N GLU A 153 11.09 16.01 3.43
CA GLU A 153 11.56 16.24 4.80
C GLU A 153 12.76 15.35 5.17
N GLU A 154 12.81 14.11 4.69
CA GLU A 154 13.95 13.22 4.97
C GLU A 154 15.14 13.49 4.04
N ASN A 155 14.91 14.13 2.90
CA ASN A 155 15.92 14.50 1.90
C ASN A 155 16.81 13.31 1.48
N ILE A 156 16.20 12.16 1.25
CA ILE A 156 16.84 10.94 0.76
C ILE A 156 16.15 10.45 -0.52
N PRO A 157 16.86 9.74 -1.41
CA PRO A 157 16.24 9.16 -2.61
C PRO A 157 15.10 8.19 -2.28
N ALA A 158 14.10 8.09 -3.15
CA ALA A 158 12.99 7.16 -2.98
C ALA A 158 13.47 5.70 -2.90
N SER A 159 14.53 5.35 -3.63
CA SER A 159 15.15 4.02 -3.60
C SER A 159 15.80 3.67 -2.24
N GLU A 160 16.24 4.66 -1.47
CA GLU A 160 16.70 4.42 -0.10
C GLU A 160 15.52 4.29 0.86
N LEU A 161 14.49 5.11 0.67
CA LEU A 161 13.27 5.06 1.47
C LEU A 161 12.53 3.73 1.31
N ARG A 162 12.51 3.19 0.08
CA ARG A 162 11.93 1.87 -0.24
C ARG A 162 12.53 0.71 0.57
N LYS A 163 13.79 0.80 0.97
CA LYS A 163 14.49 -0.25 1.73
C LYS A 163 13.99 -0.40 3.18
N ILE A 164 12.98 0.38 3.56
CA ILE A 164 12.43 0.36 4.93
C ILE A 164 11.90 -1.02 5.33
N ILE A 165 11.36 -1.79 4.39
CA ILE A 165 10.97 -3.19 4.59
C ILE A 165 11.66 -4.11 3.58
N ASN A 166 11.90 -5.34 3.99
CA ASN A 166 12.32 -6.42 3.11
C ASN A 166 11.08 -7.13 2.58
N ILE A 167 10.91 -7.19 1.27
CA ILE A 167 9.82 -7.92 0.64
C ILE A 167 10.18 -9.41 0.59
N TYR A 168 9.36 -10.23 1.21
CA TYR A 168 9.49 -11.68 1.18
C TYR A 168 8.71 -12.28 0.00
N PRO A 169 9.19 -13.36 -0.61
CA PRO A 169 8.43 -14.09 -1.63
C PRO A 169 7.05 -14.48 -1.10
N GLN A 170 6.02 -14.19 -1.87
CA GLN A 170 4.63 -14.47 -1.55
C GLN A 170 3.98 -15.18 -2.73
N VAL A 171 3.24 -16.26 -2.46
CA VAL A 171 2.55 -17.02 -3.50
C VAL A 171 1.07 -17.08 -3.14
N LEU A 172 0.23 -16.68 -4.08
CA LEU A 172 -1.22 -16.84 -4.00
C LEU A 172 -1.64 -18.04 -4.83
N VAL A 173 -2.19 -19.06 -4.18
CA VAL A 173 -2.69 -20.28 -4.85
C VAL A 173 -4.20 -20.33 -4.74
N ASN A 174 -4.88 -20.39 -5.89
CA ASN A 174 -6.31 -20.54 -5.97
C ASN A 174 -6.68 -22.01 -6.27
N ALA A 175 -7.43 -22.66 -5.38
CA ALA A 175 -7.96 -23.99 -5.59
C ALA A 175 -9.44 -23.92 -5.97
N LYS A 176 -9.84 -24.65 -7.03
CA LYS A 176 -11.25 -24.83 -7.37
C LYS A 176 -11.85 -25.89 -6.46
N VAL A 177 -12.84 -25.52 -5.68
CA VAL A 177 -13.59 -26.45 -4.80
C VAL A 177 -15.09 -26.31 -5.04
N SER A 178 -15.87 -27.37 -4.80
CA SER A 178 -17.32 -27.26 -4.84
C SER A 178 -17.83 -26.38 -3.69
N SER A 179 -18.98 -25.74 -3.89
CA SER A 179 -19.57 -24.85 -2.88
C SER A 179 -19.78 -25.56 -1.53
N GLU A 180 -20.07 -26.86 -1.54
CA GLU A 180 -20.28 -27.70 -0.36
C GLU A 180 -18.98 -27.87 0.45
N LYS A 181 -17.83 -27.94 -0.23
CA LYS A 181 -16.50 -28.16 0.38
C LYS A 181 -15.73 -26.88 0.68
N LYS A 182 -16.31 -25.71 0.39
CA LYS A 182 -15.61 -24.41 0.49
C LYS A 182 -14.97 -24.14 1.86
N TYR A 183 -15.52 -24.72 2.93
CA TYR A 183 -15.04 -24.48 4.31
C TYR A 183 -14.37 -25.70 4.93
N ASP A 184 -14.21 -26.80 4.20
CA ASP A 184 -13.64 -28.06 4.74
C ASP A 184 -12.14 -27.92 5.07
N TYR A 185 -11.44 -26.99 4.41
CA TYR A 185 -10.03 -26.68 4.72
C TYR A 185 -9.81 -26.26 6.19
N LYS A 186 -10.84 -25.75 6.87
CA LYS A 186 -10.76 -25.39 8.30
C LYS A 186 -10.74 -26.58 9.23
N LYS A 187 -11.01 -27.78 8.71
CA LYS A 187 -11.03 -29.04 9.46
C LYS A 187 -9.75 -29.85 9.24
N ASP A 188 -8.88 -29.40 8.34
CA ASP A 188 -7.63 -30.07 8.01
C ASP A 188 -6.53 -29.56 8.97
N GLU A 189 -6.11 -30.43 9.88
CA GLU A 189 -5.10 -30.14 10.92
C GLU A 189 -3.66 -30.43 10.44
N SER A 190 -3.40 -30.51 9.12
CA SER A 190 -2.09 -30.85 8.54
C SER A 190 -1.10 -29.67 8.50
#